data_f976d0b3cea9bc33ea3e925b9cdbee20
#
_entry.id   f976d0b3cea9bc33ea3e925b9cdbee20
#
_cell.length_a   1.000
_cell.length_b   1.000
_cell.length_c   1.000
_cell.angle_alpha   90.00
_cell.angle_beta   90.00
_cell.angle_gamma   90.00
#
_symmetry.space_group_name_H-M   'P 1'
#
loop_
_entity.id
_entity.type
_entity.pdbx_description
1 polymer ?
#
loop_
_entity_poly.entity_id
_entity_poly.type
_entity_poly.pdbx_seq_one_letter_code
_entity_poly.pdbx_strand_id
1 'polypeptide(L)'
;MAARNGGPVDLSPSTIYRWVAAGYDGMTNMELRRKVGYRPRKRAAGRAATRHSARRSHAAFLALGEDACAAAWEMDTVEGAREDSACLLTLLHRPSRLQLALPLEEKTAGRVAAALGDIREVLGADGMGRVFRAVLTDNG
;
A
#
# COMPACT_ATOMS: atom_id res chain seq x y z
N MET A 1 -2.71 -41.50 20.11
CA MET A 1 -2.02 -42.74 20.63
C MET A 1 -1.43 -42.37 21.97
N ALA A 2 -1.99 -42.89 23.05
CA ALA A 2 -1.31 -42.88 24.32
C ALA A 2 -0.04 -43.72 24.17
N ALA A 3 1.11 -43.19 24.62
CA ALA A 3 2.34 -44.00 24.64
C ALA A 3 2.04 -45.29 25.37
N ARG A 4 2.39 -46.43 24.77
CA ARG A 4 2.19 -47.77 25.35
C ARG A 4 2.81 -47.95 26.76
N ASN A 5 3.55 -46.98 27.23
CA ASN A 5 4.30 -47.00 28.50
C ASN A 5 3.82 -45.95 29.54
N GLY A 6 2.60 -45.37 29.37
CA GLY A 6 1.93 -44.62 30.45
C GLY A 6 2.57 -43.29 30.91
N GLY A 7 3.60 -42.80 30.23
CA GLY A 7 4.22 -41.51 30.57
C GLY A 7 3.55 -40.32 29.87
N PRO A 8 3.64 -39.12 30.45
CA PRO A 8 3.10 -37.92 29.78
C PRO A 8 3.89 -37.69 28.49
N VAL A 9 3.13 -37.58 27.38
CA VAL A 9 3.73 -37.24 26.07
C VAL A 9 3.83 -35.72 26.00
N ASP A 10 5.03 -35.19 26.00
CA ASP A 10 5.29 -33.77 25.84
C ASP A 10 5.13 -33.39 24.37
N LEU A 11 3.92 -32.99 24.01
CA LEU A 11 3.56 -32.53 22.67
C LEU A 11 3.37 -31.02 22.65
N SER A 12 4.00 -30.36 21.72
CA SER A 12 3.74 -28.92 21.53
C SER A 12 2.27 -28.68 21.11
N PRO A 13 1.64 -27.59 21.59
CA PRO A 13 0.28 -27.25 21.18
C PRO A 13 0.09 -27.18 19.66
N SER A 14 1.11 -26.74 18.93
CA SER A 14 1.10 -26.70 17.46
C SER A 14 1.00 -28.08 16.80
N THR A 15 1.60 -29.08 17.41
CA THR A 15 1.52 -30.48 16.92
C THR A 15 0.10 -31.01 17.09
N ILE A 16 -0.54 -30.74 18.22
CA ILE A 16 -1.93 -31.15 18.50
C ILE A 16 -2.88 -30.48 17.49
N TYR A 17 -2.76 -29.19 17.26
CA TYR A 17 -3.59 -28.48 16.28
C TYR A 17 -3.38 -28.99 14.85
N ARG A 18 -2.19 -29.40 14.50
CA ARG A 18 -1.87 -29.99 13.18
C ARG A 18 -2.52 -31.37 13.02
N TRP A 19 -2.54 -32.20 14.07
CA TRP A 19 -3.19 -33.50 14.05
C TRP A 19 -4.72 -33.36 13.93
N VAL A 20 -5.34 -32.47 14.68
CA VAL A 20 -6.76 -32.20 14.57
C VAL A 20 -7.10 -31.67 13.17
N ALA A 21 -6.25 -30.81 12.59
CA ALA A 21 -6.47 -30.31 11.21
C ALA A 21 -6.34 -31.42 10.16
N ALA A 22 -5.55 -32.46 10.42
CA ALA A 22 -5.39 -33.64 9.58
C ALA A 22 -6.50 -34.71 9.80
N GLY A 23 -7.44 -34.49 10.74
CA GLY A 23 -8.50 -35.45 11.05
C GLY A 23 -8.01 -36.69 11.80
N TYR A 24 -6.89 -36.58 12.51
CA TYR A 24 -6.33 -37.69 13.28
C TYR A 24 -7.30 -38.08 14.41
N ASP A 25 -7.57 -39.39 14.55
CA ASP A 25 -8.49 -39.96 15.53
C ASP A 25 -9.96 -39.48 15.38
N GLY A 26 -10.35 -39.10 14.15
CA GLY A 26 -11.74 -38.67 13.84
C GLY A 26 -12.11 -37.29 14.35
N MET A 27 -11.21 -36.60 15.08
CA MET A 27 -11.45 -35.25 15.55
C MET A 27 -11.36 -34.23 14.42
N THR A 28 -12.29 -33.29 14.42
CA THR A 28 -12.33 -32.21 13.42
C THR A 28 -12.11 -30.85 14.05
N ASN A 29 -11.72 -29.87 13.24
CA ASN A 29 -11.57 -28.48 13.68
C ASN A 29 -12.87 -27.87 14.24
N MET A 30 -14.03 -28.46 13.92
CA MET A 30 -15.36 -28.03 14.41
C MET A 30 -15.55 -28.31 15.91
N GLU A 31 -14.81 -29.29 16.47
CA GLU A 31 -14.86 -29.65 17.88
C GLU A 31 -13.96 -28.77 18.75
N LEU A 32 -13.11 -27.98 18.14
CA LEU A 32 -12.26 -27.06 18.85
C LEU A 32 -13.00 -25.77 19.20
N ARG A 33 -13.02 -25.42 20.49
CA ARG A 33 -13.76 -24.28 21.08
C ARG A 33 -13.53 -22.92 20.39
N ARG A 34 -12.45 -22.72 19.64
CA ARG A 34 -12.08 -21.43 19.01
C ARG A 34 -11.68 -21.51 17.53
N LYS A 35 -11.69 -22.67 16.92
CA LYS A 35 -11.34 -22.78 15.51
C LYS A 35 -12.60 -22.89 14.65
N VAL A 36 -13.44 -21.86 14.70
CA VAL A 36 -14.46 -21.64 13.67
C VAL A 36 -13.73 -21.50 12.34
N GLY A 37 -14.13 -22.25 11.33
CA GLY A 37 -13.43 -22.40 10.06
C GLY A 37 -12.96 -21.08 9.47
N TYR A 38 -11.66 -20.83 9.56
CA TYR A 38 -11.05 -19.72 8.87
C TYR A 38 -11.05 -20.07 7.39
N ARG A 39 -11.99 -19.49 6.65
CA ARG A 39 -11.97 -19.61 5.20
C ARG A 39 -10.62 -19.05 4.72
N PRO A 40 -9.73 -19.86 4.13
CA PRO A 40 -8.45 -19.34 3.69
C PRO A 40 -8.75 -18.16 2.78
N ARG A 41 -8.23 -16.98 3.13
CA ARG A 41 -8.29 -15.83 2.22
C ARG A 41 -7.73 -16.31 0.90
N LYS A 42 -8.54 -16.31 -0.16
CA LYS A 42 -8.00 -16.42 -1.51
C LYS A 42 -6.86 -15.40 -1.56
N ARG A 43 -5.62 -15.86 -1.75
CA ARG A 43 -4.52 -14.96 -2.06
C ARG A 43 -5.04 -14.12 -3.19
N ALA A 44 -5.21 -12.81 -2.95
CA ALA A 44 -5.46 -11.88 -4.04
C ALA A 44 -4.40 -12.21 -5.08
N ALA A 45 -4.85 -12.53 -6.31
CA ALA A 45 -3.93 -12.73 -7.42
C ALA A 45 -2.94 -11.58 -7.33
N GLY A 46 -1.65 -11.89 -7.11
CA GLY A 46 -0.65 -10.88 -6.82
C GLY A 46 -0.84 -9.79 -7.84
N ARG A 47 -1.05 -8.54 -7.38
CA ARG A 47 -1.06 -7.40 -8.29
C ARG A 47 0.14 -7.60 -9.18
N ALA A 48 -0.09 -7.77 -10.48
CA ALA A 48 0.99 -7.90 -11.44
C ALA A 48 1.95 -6.76 -11.12
N ALA A 49 3.20 -7.09 -10.80
CA ALA A 49 4.18 -6.10 -10.41
C ALA A 49 4.16 -5.03 -11.51
N THR A 50 3.64 -3.86 -11.17
CA THR A 50 3.58 -2.75 -12.12
C THR A 50 5.01 -2.53 -12.54
N ARG A 51 5.35 -2.79 -13.80
CA ARG A 51 6.69 -2.55 -14.33
C ARG A 51 6.94 -1.06 -14.21
N HIS A 52 7.57 -0.68 -13.11
CA HIS A 52 8.00 0.70 -12.94
C HIS A 52 8.97 1.01 -14.08
N SER A 53 8.64 2.01 -14.86
CA SER A 53 9.58 2.57 -15.84
C SER A 53 10.88 2.90 -15.10
N ALA A 54 12.04 2.61 -15.71
CA ALA A 54 13.34 2.98 -15.12
C ALA A 54 13.41 4.47 -14.71
N ARG A 55 12.64 5.33 -15.40
CA ARG A 55 12.49 6.77 -15.08
C ARG A 55 11.68 7.07 -13.82
N ARG A 56 10.92 6.09 -13.28
CA ARG A 56 10.07 6.24 -12.08
C ARG A 56 10.62 5.40 -10.93
N SER A 57 11.93 5.25 -10.83
CA SER A 57 12.59 4.51 -9.78
C SER A 57 13.25 5.45 -8.78
N HIS A 58 13.45 4.99 -7.55
CA HIS A 58 14.21 5.72 -6.54
C HIS A 58 15.66 6.03 -7.03
N ALA A 59 16.26 5.12 -7.80
CA ALA A 59 17.57 5.35 -8.40
C ALA A 59 17.56 6.52 -9.40
N ALA A 60 16.50 6.63 -10.23
CA ALA A 60 16.35 7.76 -11.14
C ALA A 60 16.14 9.07 -10.40
N PHE A 61 15.43 9.05 -9.25
CA PHE A 61 15.28 10.23 -8.40
C PHE A 61 16.62 10.67 -7.83
N LEU A 62 17.43 9.77 -7.27
CA LEU A 62 18.75 10.09 -6.75
C LEU A 62 19.71 10.61 -7.83
N ALA A 63 19.56 10.16 -9.07
CA ALA A 63 20.36 10.61 -10.21
C ALA A 63 20.08 12.08 -10.62
N LEU A 64 19.01 12.71 -10.12
CA LEU A 64 18.73 14.14 -10.34
C LEU A 64 19.71 15.08 -9.61
N GLY A 65 20.50 14.55 -8.67
CA GLY A 65 21.40 15.31 -7.83
C GLY A 65 20.77 15.81 -6.52
N GLU A 66 21.61 16.17 -5.57
CA GLU A 66 21.20 16.49 -4.19
C GLU A 66 20.25 17.68 -4.14
N ASP A 67 20.56 18.77 -4.86
CA ASP A 67 19.73 19.98 -4.88
C ASP A 67 18.32 19.72 -5.43
N ALA A 68 18.20 18.93 -6.50
CA ALA A 68 16.93 18.60 -7.10
C ALA A 68 16.13 17.65 -6.21
N CYS A 69 16.79 16.72 -5.53
CA CYS A 69 16.15 15.83 -4.56
C CYS A 69 15.66 16.61 -3.32
N ALA A 70 16.45 17.55 -2.83
CA ALA A 70 16.07 18.40 -1.70
C ALA A 70 14.88 19.30 -2.06
N ALA A 71 14.83 19.83 -3.28
CA ALA A 71 13.75 20.70 -3.78
C ALA A 71 12.54 19.92 -4.34
N ALA A 72 12.44 18.64 -4.11
CA ALA A 72 11.33 17.83 -4.62
C ALA A 72 9.99 18.18 -3.94
N TRP A 73 8.91 17.96 -4.68
CA TRP A 73 7.55 17.97 -4.17
C TRP A 73 7.12 16.54 -3.80
N GLU A 74 6.37 16.40 -2.74
CA GLU A 74 5.70 15.16 -2.37
C GLU A 74 4.22 15.28 -2.75
N MET A 75 3.72 14.31 -3.49
CA MET A 75 2.32 14.28 -3.93
C MET A 75 1.63 13.07 -3.34
N ASP A 76 0.50 13.29 -2.69
CA ASP A 76 -0.31 12.25 -2.08
C ASP A 76 -1.80 12.59 -2.20
N THR A 77 -2.66 11.60 -1.97
CA THR A 77 -4.11 11.78 -1.94
C THR A 77 -4.66 11.44 -0.56
N VAL A 78 -5.36 12.38 0.05
CA VAL A 78 -6.01 12.20 1.35
C VAL A 78 -7.50 11.91 1.11
N GLU A 79 -7.92 10.73 1.51
CA GLU A 79 -9.32 10.29 1.42
C GLU A 79 -10.09 10.68 2.68
N GLY A 80 -11.37 10.99 2.52
CA GLY A 80 -12.31 11.25 3.61
C GLY A 80 -12.83 9.96 4.26
N ALA A 81 -14.10 9.97 4.65
CA ALA A 81 -14.76 8.78 5.17
C ALA A 81 -14.86 7.70 4.08
N ARG A 82 -14.98 6.44 4.52
CA ARG A 82 -14.95 5.25 3.61
C ARG A 82 -16.03 5.27 2.53
N GLU A 83 -17.08 6.06 2.72
CA GLU A 83 -18.22 6.18 1.82
C GLU A 83 -18.09 7.35 0.84
N ASP A 84 -17.08 8.23 1.05
CA ASP A 84 -16.84 9.39 0.20
C ASP A 84 -15.99 9.00 -1.01
N SER A 85 -16.40 9.40 -2.21
CA SER A 85 -15.58 9.31 -3.42
C SER A 85 -14.59 10.47 -3.53
N ALA A 86 -14.90 11.58 -2.89
CA ALA A 86 -14.08 12.80 -2.92
C ALA A 86 -12.80 12.63 -2.09
N CYS A 87 -11.72 13.23 -2.57
CA CYS A 87 -10.44 13.25 -1.88
C CYS A 87 -9.71 14.58 -2.10
N LEU A 88 -8.63 14.80 -1.38
CA LEU A 88 -7.74 15.94 -1.59
C LEU A 88 -6.45 15.46 -2.24
N LEU A 89 -6.05 16.06 -3.35
CA LEU A 89 -4.70 15.96 -3.87
C LEU A 89 -3.83 16.95 -3.11
N THR A 90 -2.82 16.46 -2.43
CA THR A 90 -1.86 17.29 -1.69
C THR A 90 -0.51 17.31 -2.38
N LEU A 91 0.08 18.49 -2.48
CA LEU A 91 1.42 18.73 -3.02
C LEU A 91 2.22 19.50 -1.97
N LEU A 92 3.25 18.88 -1.42
CA LEU A 92 4.11 19.48 -0.39
C LEU A 92 5.51 19.75 -0.95
N HIS A 93 5.91 21.02 -0.96
CA HIS A 93 7.28 21.41 -1.29
C HIS A 93 8.20 21.23 -0.09
N ARG A 94 9.18 20.35 -0.18
CA ARG A 94 10.04 19.98 0.95
C ARG A 94 10.74 21.16 1.62
N PRO A 95 11.44 22.05 0.87
CA PRO A 95 12.21 23.13 1.49
C PRO A 95 11.36 24.19 2.17
N SER A 96 10.34 24.69 1.47
CA SER A 96 9.51 25.80 1.98
C SER A 96 8.37 25.34 2.87
N ARG A 97 8.08 24.03 2.90
CA ARG A 97 6.90 23.45 3.58
C ARG A 97 5.57 24.01 3.05
N LEU A 98 5.59 24.63 1.88
CA LEU A 98 4.38 25.05 1.20
C LEU A 98 3.58 23.81 0.82
N GLN A 99 2.31 23.80 1.20
CA GLN A 99 1.39 22.74 0.86
C GLN A 99 0.25 23.30 0.02
N LEU A 100 0.00 22.68 -1.13
CA LEU A 100 -1.18 22.91 -1.94
C LEU A 100 -2.15 21.74 -1.69
N ALA A 101 -3.43 22.04 -1.56
CA ALA A 101 -4.49 21.04 -1.42
C ALA A 101 -5.57 21.33 -2.46
N LEU A 102 -5.83 20.38 -3.34
CA LEU A 102 -6.77 20.49 -4.45
C LEU A 102 -7.89 19.46 -4.25
N PRO A 103 -9.17 19.87 -4.21
CA PRO A 103 -10.26 18.93 -4.10
C PRO A 103 -10.42 18.13 -5.40
N LEU A 104 -10.58 16.83 -5.28
CA LEU A 104 -10.92 15.92 -6.37
C LEU A 104 -12.25 15.24 -6.06
N GLU A 105 -13.13 15.13 -7.05
CA GLU A 105 -14.40 14.43 -6.92
C GLU A 105 -14.23 12.91 -6.75
N GLU A 106 -13.12 12.38 -7.33
CA GLU A 106 -12.80 10.95 -7.30
C GLU A 106 -11.29 10.74 -7.28
N LYS A 107 -10.85 9.69 -6.60
CA LYS A 107 -9.45 9.25 -6.60
C LYS A 107 -9.14 8.46 -7.87
N THR A 108 -9.01 9.14 -9.00
CA THR A 108 -8.63 8.55 -10.29
C THR A 108 -7.43 9.26 -10.89
N ALA A 109 -6.63 8.52 -11.66
CA ALA A 109 -5.47 9.09 -12.36
C ALA A 109 -5.88 10.23 -13.31
N GLY A 110 -7.08 10.15 -13.91
CA GLY A 110 -7.62 11.18 -14.79
C GLY A 110 -7.88 12.49 -14.04
N ARG A 111 -8.48 12.44 -12.84
CA ARG A 111 -8.74 13.61 -12.02
C ARG A 111 -7.45 14.26 -11.51
N VAL A 112 -6.48 13.45 -11.11
CA VAL A 112 -5.13 13.95 -10.74
C VAL A 112 -4.47 14.65 -11.93
N ALA A 113 -4.52 14.05 -13.13
CA ALA A 113 -3.94 14.64 -14.33
C ALA A 113 -4.64 15.96 -14.71
N ALA A 114 -5.97 16.06 -14.57
CA ALA A 114 -6.72 17.28 -14.80
C ALA A 114 -6.29 18.40 -13.83
N ALA A 115 -6.24 18.11 -12.52
CA ALA A 115 -5.81 19.08 -11.52
C ALA A 115 -4.37 19.59 -11.74
N LEU A 116 -3.46 18.70 -12.16
CA LEU A 116 -2.11 19.11 -12.58
C LEU A 116 -2.12 19.91 -13.87
N GLY A 117 -3.07 19.65 -14.76
CA GLY A 117 -3.33 20.45 -15.96
C GLY A 117 -3.72 21.89 -15.63
N ASP A 118 -4.63 22.08 -14.69
CA ASP A 118 -5.07 23.40 -14.22
C ASP A 118 -3.89 24.21 -13.65
N ILE A 119 -3.05 23.56 -12.82
CA ILE A 119 -1.81 24.19 -12.33
C ILE A 119 -0.90 24.60 -13.48
N ARG A 120 -0.76 23.74 -14.50
CA ARG A 120 0.06 24.02 -15.68
C ARG A 120 -0.49 25.18 -16.50
N GLU A 121 -1.80 25.32 -16.62
CA GLU A 121 -2.43 26.47 -17.31
C GLU A 121 -2.09 27.79 -16.60
N VAL A 122 -2.12 27.81 -15.27
CA VAL A 122 -1.78 28.99 -14.48
C VAL A 122 -0.28 29.32 -14.56
N LEU A 123 0.60 28.35 -14.45
CA LEU A 123 2.05 28.56 -14.39
C LEU A 123 2.70 28.67 -15.79
N GLY A 124 2.03 28.19 -16.83
CA GLY A 124 2.62 27.94 -18.12
C GLY A 124 3.56 26.73 -18.12
N ALA A 125 3.97 26.25 -19.31
CA ALA A 125 4.82 25.08 -19.45
C ALA A 125 6.20 25.25 -18.78
N ASP A 126 6.81 26.42 -18.95
CA ASP A 126 8.12 26.74 -18.40
C ASP A 126 8.06 26.93 -16.88
N GLY A 127 7.00 27.55 -16.36
CA GLY A 127 6.75 27.68 -14.93
C GLY A 127 6.57 26.33 -14.26
N MET A 128 5.75 25.46 -14.85
CA MET A 128 5.55 24.10 -14.37
C MET A 128 6.86 23.33 -14.27
N GLY A 129 7.72 23.37 -15.30
CA GLY A 129 9.03 22.71 -15.32
C GLY A 129 10.02 23.28 -14.29
N ARG A 130 9.94 24.57 -13.97
CA ARG A 130 10.78 25.20 -12.94
C ARG A 130 10.33 24.87 -11.52
N VAL A 131 9.03 24.90 -11.28
CA VAL A 131 8.44 24.68 -9.95
C VAL A 131 8.45 23.19 -9.58
N PHE A 132 7.97 22.33 -10.48
CA PHE A 132 7.83 20.89 -10.24
C PHE A 132 8.92 20.08 -10.93
N ARG A 133 10.19 20.36 -10.59
CA ARG A 133 11.36 19.65 -11.18
C ARG A 133 11.37 18.15 -10.87
N ALA A 134 10.92 17.80 -9.68
CA ALA A 134 10.76 16.42 -9.24
C ALA A 134 9.52 16.31 -8.37
N VAL A 135 8.69 15.32 -8.62
CA VAL A 135 7.51 14.99 -7.81
C VAL A 135 7.61 13.53 -7.39
N LEU A 136 7.57 13.31 -6.09
CA LEU A 136 7.56 11.99 -5.49
C LEU A 136 6.13 11.58 -5.20
N THR A 137 5.80 10.37 -5.56
CA THR A 137 4.51 9.74 -5.24
C THR A 137 4.79 8.40 -4.56
N ASP A 138 3.86 7.93 -3.73
CA ASP A 138 3.86 6.54 -3.34
C ASP A 138 3.50 5.64 -4.54
N ASN A 139 3.73 4.34 -4.39
CA ASN A 139 3.39 3.35 -5.42
C ASN A 139 1.94 2.87 -5.25
N GLY A 140 1.02 3.80 -5.02
CA GLY A 140 -0.39 3.55 -4.77
C GLY A 140 -1.12 2.57 -5.68
#